data_3e4347fa60ad36ea02268db35feb7a0c
#
_entry.id   3e4347fa60ad36ea02268db35feb7a0c
#
_cell.length_a   1.000
_cell.length_b   1.000
_cell.length_c   1.000
_cell.angle_alpha   90.00
_cell.angle_beta   90.00
_cell.angle_gamma   90.00
#
_symmetry.space_group_name_H-M   'P 1'
#
loop_
_entity.id
_entity.type
_entity.pdbx_description
1 polymer ?
#
loop_
_entity_poly.entity_id
_entity_poly.type
_entity_poly.pdbx_seq_one_letter_code
_entity_poly.pdbx_strand_id
1 'polypeptide(L)'
;MADAFRFDLVSPERRLASSEVTAVMIPGAEGDITAMAGHTPTITTLRPGVLRVEGEGGSQEFVVTGGFAEVGEGVTVLAERALPRSEMTQEIMDSWVDEAAEVHRSARERGGEAPHGVVDDAAKLVSDMVAMGDHIGLNPRQPNL
;
A
#
# COMPACT_ATOMS: atom_id res chain seq x y z
N MET A 1 3.20 10.33 27.23
CA MET A 1 3.20 9.05 26.48
C MET A 1 2.07 9.07 25.46
N ALA A 2 2.33 8.55 24.27
CA ALA A 2 1.29 8.44 23.27
C ALA A 2 0.30 7.35 23.67
N ASP A 3 -1.00 7.58 23.44
CA ASP A 3 -2.01 6.57 23.69
C ASP A 3 -1.95 5.50 22.61
N ALA A 4 -2.10 4.25 23.03
CA ALA A 4 -2.12 3.12 22.12
C ALA A 4 -3.54 2.90 21.58
N PHE A 5 -3.61 2.37 20.38
CA PHE A 5 -4.86 1.97 19.75
C PHE A 5 -4.65 0.69 18.94
N ARG A 6 -5.76 0.05 18.60
CA ARG A 6 -5.72 -1.21 17.87
C ARG A 6 -5.36 -0.99 16.41
N PHE A 7 -4.43 -1.80 15.90
CA PHE A 7 -4.06 -1.83 14.49
C PHE A 7 -4.22 -3.25 13.95
N ASP A 8 -4.91 -3.37 12.82
CA ASP A 8 -5.04 -4.62 12.08
C ASP A 8 -4.66 -4.41 10.63
N LEU A 9 -3.85 -5.30 10.10
CA LEU A 9 -3.48 -5.33 8.68
C LEU A 9 -3.81 -6.71 8.13
N VAL A 10 -4.70 -6.75 7.15
CA VAL A 10 -5.22 -7.99 6.57
C VAL A 10 -5.12 -7.93 5.05
N SER A 11 -4.73 -9.04 4.45
CA SER A 11 -4.85 -9.27 3.01
C SER A 11 -5.75 -10.50 2.81
N PRO A 12 -6.23 -10.76 1.57
CA PRO A 12 -7.06 -11.95 1.31
C PRO A 12 -6.39 -13.25 1.73
N GLU A 13 -5.08 -13.31 1.70
CA GLU A 13 -4.33 -14.53 2.01
C GLU A 13 -4.06 -14.72 3.49
N ARG A 14 -3.88 -13.64 4.23
CA ARG A 14 -3.54 -13.77 5.66
C ARG A 14 -3.73 -12.47 6.44
N ARG A 15 -3.78 -12.60 7.75
CA ARG A 15 -3.67 -11.48 8.68
C ARG A 15 -2.18 -11.26 8.96
N LEU A 16 -1.67 -10.08 8.63
CA LEU A 16 -0.25 -9.77 8.79
C LEU A 16 0.08 -9.16 10.14
N ALA A 17 -0.84 -8.38 10.71
CA ALA A 17 -0.62 -7.74 11.99
C ALA A 17 -1.93 -7.52 12.72
N SER A 18 -1.90 -7.61 14.05
CA SER A 18 -3.02 -7.34 14.91
C SER A 18 -2.43 -7.02 16.27
N SER A 19 -2.31 -5.73 16.61
CA SER A 19 -1.59 -5.31 17.81
C SER A 19 -1.98 -3.91 18.26
N GLU A 20 -1.52 -3.54 19.46
CA GLU A 20 -1.63 -2.18 19.95
C GLU A 20 -0.44 -1.37 19.48
N VAL A 21 -0.70 -0.21 18.90
CA VAL A 21 0.32 0.66 18.32
C VAL A 21 0.07 2.11 18.74
N THR A 22 1.05 2.98 18.54
CA THR A 22 0.93 4.40 18.88
C THR A 22 0.88 5.30 17.67
N ALA A 23 1.31 4.81 16.50
CA ALA A 23 1.23 5.55 15.25
C ALA A 23 1.22 4.60 14.07
N VAL A 24 0.50 4.96 13.01
CA VAL A 24 0.48 4.23 11.74
C VAL A 24 0.65 5.26 10.61
N MET A 25 1.67 5.07 9.79
CA MET A 25 1.92 5.90 8.62
C MET A 25 1.41 5.14 7.40
N ILE A 26 0.39 5.69 6.75
CA ILE A 26 -0.40 5.02 5.72
C ILE A 26 -0.11 5.65 4.36
N PRO A 27 0.28 4.86 3.33
CA PRO A 27 0.46 5.39 1.98
C PRO A 27 -0.89 5.55 1.28
N GLY A 28 -1.56 6.67 1.53
CA GLY A 28 -2.83 6.97 0.91
C GLY A 28 -2.68 7.40 -0.55
N ALA A 29 -3.71 7.12 -1.36
CA ALA A 29 -3.70 7.47 -2.79
C ALA A 29 -3.63 8.99 -3.00
N GLU A 30 -4.19 9.77 -2.09
CA GLU A 30 -4.19 11.24 -2.16
C GLU A 30 -3.09 11.88 -1.32
N GLY A 31 -2.26 11.08 -0.67
CA GLY A 31 -1.16 11.55 0.18
C GLY A 31 -1.02 10.69 1.41
N ASP A 32 0.14 10.78 2.04
CA ASP A 32 0.42 10.02 3.24
C ASP A 32 -0.42 10.54 4.42
N ILE A 33 -0.87 9.59 5.23
CA ILE A 33 -1.62 9.89 6.45
C ILE A 33 -0.87 9.29 7.63
N THR A 34 -0.64 10.08 8.67
CA THR A 34 -0.12 9.56 9.93
C THR A 34 -1.27 9.53 10.93
N ALA A 35 -1.70 8.34 11.29
CA ALA A 35 -2.77 8.15 12.25
C ALA A 35 -2.20 7.93 13.64
N MET A 36 -2.69 8.73 14.59
CA MET A 36 -2.36 8.62 16.01
C MET A 36 -3.67 8.63 16.78
N ALA A 37 -3.63 8.34 18.07
CA ALA A 37 -4.84 8.36 18.88
C ALA A 37 -5.55 9.70 18.77
N GLY A 38 -6.86 9.68 18.58
CA GLY A 38 -7.66 10.89 18.40
C GLY A 38 -7.71 11.45 16.99
N HIS A 39 -7.12 10.76 16.01
CA HIS A 39 -7.19 11.20 14.62
C HIS A 39 -8.66 11.25 14.15
N THR A 40 -8.98 12.26 13.34
CA THR A 40 -10.32 12.37 12.73
C THR A 40 -10.64 11.11 11.93
N PRO A 41 -11.84 10.53 12.06
CA PRO A 41 -12.24 9.38 11.27
C PRO A 41 -12.06 9.64 9.78
N THR A 42 -11.38 8.70 9.11
CA THR A 42 -11.00 8.85 7.71
C THR A 42 -10.98 7.50 7.03
N ILE A 43 -11.40 7.46 5.78
CA ILE A 43 -11.24 6.29 4.92
C ILE A 43 -10.44 6.75 3.72
N THR A 44 -9.37 6.03 3.40
CA THR A 44 -8.55 6.33 2.23
C THR A 44 -8.20 5.06 1.47
N THR A 45 -8.11 5.19 0.15
CA THR A 45 -7.57 4.10 -0.65
C THR A 45 -6.05 4.11 -0.57
N LEU A 46 -5.44 2.95 -0.78
CA LEU A 46 -4.00 2.80 -0.69
C LEU A 46 -3.35 2.91 -2.07
N ARG A 47 -2.21 3.60 -2.14
CA ARG A 47 -1.30 3.46 -3.26
C ARG A 47 -0.24 2.43 -2.90
N PRO A 48 0.46 1.83 -3.88
CA PRO A 48 1.62 0.99 -3.55
C PRO A 48 2.62 1.80 -2.71
N GLY A 49 3.00 1.26 -1.58
CA GLY A 49 3.89 1.97 -0.68
C GLY A 49 4.24 1.19 0.56
N VAL A 50 4.96 1.84 1.45
CA VAL A 50 5.37 1.26 2.73
C VAL A 50 4.45 1.79 3.83
N LEU A 51 3.82 0.84 4.53
CA LEU A 51 3.02 1.11 5.72
C LEU A 51 3.95 0.92 6.92
N ARG A 52 4.05 1.92 7.76
CA ARG A 52 4.90 1.84 8.95
C ARG A 52 4.06 1.96 10.19
N VAL A 53 4.30 1.08 11.16
CA VAL A 53 3.62 1.12 12.45
C VAL A 53 4.64 1.26 13.57
N GLU A 54 4.29 2.03 14.59
CA GLU A 54 5.13 2.24 15.76
C GLU A 54 4.38 1.85 17.01
N GLY A 55 5.05 1.15 17.91
CA GLY A 55 4.49 0.69 19.18
C GLY A 55 5.58 0.45 20.19
N GLU A 56 5.23 -0.09 21.36
CA GLU A 56 6.19 -0.36 22.42
C GLU A 56 7.32 -1.29 21.99
N GLY A 57 7.04 -2.23 21.10
CA GLY A 57 8.04 -3.16 20.57
C GLY A 57 8.95 -2.58 19.50
N GLY A 58 8.80 -1.30 19.14
CA GLY A 58 9.54 -0.63 18.10
C GLY A 58 8.72 -0.41 16.85
N SER A 59 9.40 -0.27 15.72
CA SER A 59 8.75 -0.03 14.42
C SER A 59 8.71 -1.28 13.57
N GLN A 60 7.62 -1.42 12.81
CA GLN A 60 7.51 -2.47 11.79
C GLN A 60 7.09 -1.82 10.48
N GLU A 61 7.57 -2.37 9.38
CA GLU A 61 7.22 -1.88 8.05
C GLU A 61 6.65 -3.02 7.21
N PHE A 62 5.63 -2.67 6.43
CA PHE A 62 4.96 -3.59 5.52
C PHE A 62 4.91 -2.95 4.14
N VAL A 63 5.07 -3.76 3.11
CA VAL A 63 4.88 -3.31 1.73
C VAL A 63 3.46 -3.66 1.34
N VAL A 64 2.67 -2.66 0.94
CA VAL A 64 1.25 -2.84 0.62
C VAL A 64 0.95 -2.31 -0.78
N THR A 65 -0.08 -2.87 -1.39
CA THR A 65 -0.60 -2.36 -2.66
C THR A 65 -2.09 -2.64 -2.74
N GLY A 66 -2.85 -1.65 -3.15
CA GLY A 66 -4.29 -1.76 -3.30
C GLY A 66 -5.05 -1.86 -1.99
N GLY A 67 -6.36 -1.68 -2.06
CA GLY A 67 -7.22 -1.74 -0.89
C GLY A 67 -7.44 -0.39 -0.24
N PHE A 68 -7.78 -0.41 1.04
CA PHE A 68 -8.08 0.84 1.74
C PHE A 68 -7.76 0.72 3.23
N ALA A 69 -7.67 1.88 3.87
CA ALA A 69 -7.47 2.01 5.30
C ALA A 69 -8.63 2.77 5.93
N GLU A 70 -9.10 2.29 7.05
CA GLU A 70 -10.12 2.94 7.85
C GLU A 70 -9.52 3.38 9.18
N VAL A 71 -9.56 4.68 9.42
CA VAL A 71 -9.07 5.29 10.65
C VAL A 71 -10.27 5.72 11.49
N GLY A 72 -10.31 5.28 12.72
CA GLY A 72 -11.37 5.61 13.69
C GLY A 72 -10.78 5.53 15.08
N GLU A 73 -11.41 4.78 15.98
CA GLU A 73 -10.83 4.51 17.29
C GLU A 73 -9.56 3.67 17.17
N GLY A 74 -9.51 2.81 16.15
CA GLY A 74 -8.32 2.07 15.76
C GLY A 74 -8.08 2.27 14.28
N VAL A 75 -7.12 1.52 13.74
CA VAL A 75 -6.80 1.55 12.32
C VAL A 75 -6.92 0.14 11.76
N THR A 76 -7.72 -0.01 10.71
CA THR A 76 -7.84 -1.27 9.98
C THR A 76 -7.39 -1.04 8.54
N VAL A 77 -6.44 -1.84 8.09
CA VAL A 77 -5.96 -1.78 6.71
C VAL A 77 -6.29 -3.09 6.00
N LEU A 78 -7.05 -2.98 4.92
CA LEU A 78 -7.43 -4.12 4.08
C LEU A 78 -6.72 -3.95 2.76
N ALA A 79 -5.55 -4.58 2.64
CA ALA A 79 -4.70 -4.48 1.45
C ALA A 79 -5.01 -5.62 0.48
N GLU A 80 -4.93 -5.34 -0.81
CA GLU A 80 -5.03 -6.40 -1.82
C GLU A 80 -3.84 -7.33 -1.72
N ARG A 81 -2.66 -6.76 -1.47
CA ARG A 81 -1.43 -7.50 -1.20
C ARG A 81 -0.64 -6.77 -0.13
N ALA A 82 -0.03 -7.55 0.75
CA ALA A 82 0.83 -7.00 1.78
C ALA A 82 1.84 -8.05 2.21
N LEU A 83 3.05 -7.58 2.50
CA LEU A 83 4.13 -8.41 3.04
C LEU A 83 4.89 -7.60 4.07
N PRO A 84 5.42 -8.24 5.12
CA PRO A 84 6.45 -7.57 5.92
C PRO A 84 7.60 -7.15 4.99
N ARG A 85 8.14 -5.95 5.20
CA ARG A 85 9.23 -5.46 4.35
C ARG A 85 10.40 -6.44 4.29
N SER A 86 10.67 -7.12 5.41
CA SER A 86 11.76 -8.12 5.48
C SER A 86 11.54 -9.33 4.60
N GLU A 87 10.29 -9.60 4.19
CA GLU A 87 9.96 -10.72 3.31
C GLU A 87 9.94 -10.33 1.83
N MET A 88 10.02 -9.03 1.52
CA MET A 88 10.02 -8.58 0.14
C MET A 88 11.35 -8.93 -0.53
N THR A 89 11.26 -9.49 -1.74
CA THR A 89 12.42 -9.83 -2.55
C THR A 89 12.34 -9.12 -3.90
N GLN A 90 13.45 -9.10 -4.62
CA GLN A 90 13.49 -8.54 -5.97
C GLN A 90 12.49 -9.27 -6.89
N GLU A 91 12.42 -10.60 -6.77
CA GLU A 91 11.51 -11.39 -7.59
C GLU A 91 10.04 -11.06 -7.32
N ILE A 92 9.67 -10.89 -6.05
CA ILE A 92 8.31 -10.52 -5.68
C ILE A 92 7.99 -9.13 -6.20
N MET A 93 8.91 -8.18 -6.04
CA MET A 93 8.73 -6.81 -6.52
C MET A 93 8.55 -6.78 -8.04
N ASP A 94 9.39 -7.51 -8.77
CA ASP A 94 9.27 -7.58 -10.23
C ASP A 94 7.93 -8.18 -10.65
N SER A 95 7.46 -9.20 -9.94
CA SER A 95 6.14 -9.79 -10.18
C SER A 95 5.02 -8.77 -9.99
N TRP A 96 5.08 -7.96 -8.94
CA TRP A 96 4.07 -6.94 -8.69
C TRP A 96 4.09 -5.84 -9.76
N VAL A 97 5.30 -5.42 -10.19
CA VAL A 97 5.43 -4.45 -11.28
C VAL A 97 4.86 -5.01 -12.57
N ASP A 98 5.17 -6.27 -12.90
CA ASP A 98 4.67 -6.92 -14.12
C ASP A 98 3.15 -6.99 -14.13
N GLU A 99 2.52 -7.31 -13.00
CA GLU A 99 1.07 -7.34 -12.90
C GLU A 99 0.44 -5.96 -13.07
N ALA A 100 1.06 -4.94 -12.49
CA ALA A 100 0.60 -3.56 -12.66
C ALA A 100 0.74 -3.12 -14.12
N ALA A 101 1.84 -3.48 -14.77
CA ALA A 101 2.06 -3.19 -16.19
C ALA A 101 1.04 -3.89 -17.08
N GLU A 102 0.64 -5.12 -16.71
CA GLU A 102 -0.40 -5.86 -17.45
C GLU A 102 -1.75 -5.17 -17.35
N VAL A 103 -2.10 -4.65 -16.19
CA VAL A 103 -3.33 -3.87 -16.01
C VAL A 103 -3.31 -2.65 -16.92
N HIS A 104 -2.19 -1.95 -17.00
CA HIS A 104 -2.04 -0.78 -17.86
C HIS A 104 -2.19 -1.16 -19.34
N ARG A 105 -1.52 -2.24 -19.75
CA ARG A 105 -1.60 -2.70 -21.15
C ARG A 105 -3.03 -3.07 -21.52
N SER A 106 -3.72 -3.81 -20.66
CA SER A 106 -5.12 -4.21 -20.90
C SER A 106 -6.03 -2.99 -21.02
N ALA A 107 -5.82 -1.96 -20.20
CA ALA A 107 -6.59 -0.73 -20.26
C ALA A 107 -6.36 0.00 -21.58
N ARG A 108 -5.12 0.05 -22.05
CA ARG A 108 -4.78 0.68 -23.34
C ARG A 108 -5.40 -0.07 -24.53
N GLU A 109 -5.38 -1.40 -24.51
CA GLU A 109 -5.95 -2.22 -25.58
C GLU A 109 -7.47 -2.04 -25.69
N ARG A 110 -8.17 -1.74 -24.60
CA ARG A 110 -9.59 -1.45 -24.64
C ARG A 110 -9.89 -0.11 -25.32
N GLY A 111 -8.93 0.80 -25.37
CA GLY A 111 -9.06 2.08 -26.06
C GLY A 111 -10.29 2.86 -25.63
N GLY A 112 -11.09 3.32 -26.58
CA GLY A 112 -12.29 4.10 -26.30
C GLY A 112 -13.41 3.37 -25.58
N GLU A 113 -13.31 2.05 -25.42
CA GLU A 113 -14.27 1.27 -24.67
C GLU A 113 -14.01 1.30 -23.16
N ALA A 114 -12.78 1.69 -22.76
CA ALA A 114 -12.44 1.79 -21.35
C ALA A 114 -13.06 3.02 -20.71
N PRO A 115 -13.48 2.94 -19.43
CA PRO A 115 -13.96 4.11 -18.70
C PRO A 115 -12.90 5.23 -18.71
N HIS A 116 -13.38 6.48 -18.66
CA HIS A 116 -12.49 7.64 -18.62
C HIS A 116 -11.52 7.53 -17.42
N GLY A 117 -10.24 7.74 -17.66
CA GLY A 117 -9.21 7.73 -16.61
C GLY A 117 -8.62 6.35 -16.31
N VAL A 118 -9.17 5.26 -16.84
CA VAL A 118 -8.68 3.90 -16.52
C VAL A 118 -7.21 3.72 -16.93
N VAL A 119 -6.83 4.24 -18.11
CA VAL A 119 -5.43 4.12 -18.58
C VAL A 119 -4.50 4.95 -17.70
N ASP A 120 -4.90 6.16 -17.34
CA ASP A 120 -4.11 7.04 -16.49
C ASP A 120 -3.95 6.46 -15.08
N ASP A 121 -5.03 5.89 -14.53
CA ASP A 121 -5.00 5.25 -13.21
C ASP A 121 -4.07 4.03 -13.21
N ALA A 122 -4.11 3.25 -14.28
CA ALA A 122 -3.25 2.07 -14.40
C ALA A 122 -1.78 2.48 -14.56
N ALA A 123 -1.50 3.55 -15.32
CA ALA A 123 -0.14 4.07 -15.47
C ALA A 123 0.40 4.59 -14.13
N LYS A 124 -0.45 5.28 -13.35
CA LYS A 124 -0.07 5.75 -12.03
C LYS A 124 0.25 4.59 -11.09
N LEU A 125 -0.51 3.50 -11.15
CA LEU A 125 -0.25 2.31 -10.35
C LEU A 125 1.15 1.76 -10.62
N VAL A 126 1.52 1.63 -11.89
CA VAL A 126 2.87 1.16 -12.27
C VAL A 126 3.94 2.10 -11.72
N SER A 127 3.76 3.40 -11.91
CA SER A 127 4.70 4.41 -11.45
C SER A 127 4.89 4.36 -9.92
N ASP A 128 3.78 4.26 -9.18
CA ASP A 128 3.82 4.18 -7.72
C ASP A 128 4.49 2.89 -7.26
N MET A 129 4.28 1.77 -7.96
CA MET A 129 4.90 0.50 -7.65
C MET A 129 6.42 0.57 -7.80
N VAL A 130 6.89 1.15 -8.90
CA VAL A 130 8.32 1.32 -9.15
C VAL A 130 8.94 2.23 -8.08
N ALA A 131 8.28 3.34 -7.75
CA ALA A 131 8.75 4.27 -6.72
C ALA A 131 8.86 3.56 -5.37
N MET A 132 7.91 2.72 -5.04
CA MET A 132 7.94 1.94 -3.80
C MET A 132 9.16 1.01 -3.77
N GLY A 133 9.45 0.31 -4.87
CA GLY A 133 10.62 -0.56 -4.96
C GLY A 133 11.91 0.21 -4.74
N ASP A 134 12.04 1.38 -5.35
CA ASP A 134 13.21 2.24 -5.16
C ASP A 134 13.33 2.67 -3.70
N HIS A 135 12.20 3.02 -3.07
CA HIS A 135 12.18 3.47 -1.68
C HIS A 135 12.71 2.42 -0.70
N ILE A 136 12.41 1.15 -0.94
CA ILE A 136 12.85 0.06 -0.06
C ILE A 136 14.22 -0.52 -0.45
N GLY A 137 14.91 0.12 -1.39
CA GLY A 137 16.29 -0.26 -1.75
C GLY A 137 16.40 -1.39 -2.76
N LEU A 138 15.29 -1.75 -3.42
CA LEU A 138 15.31 -2.72 -4.51
C LEU A 138 15.52 -1.99 -5.84
N ASN A 139 15.80 -2.75 -6.87
CA ASN A 139 15.95 -2.22 -8.22
C ASN A 139 14.78 -2.74 -9.06
N PRO A 140 13.59 -2.11 -8.95
CA PRO A 140 12.39 -2.64 -9.59
C PRO A 140 12.51 -2.58 -11.11
N ARG A 141 11.81 -3.53 -11.75
CA ARG A 141 11.76 -3.57 -13.20
C ARG A 141 11.12 -2.28 -13.74
N GLN A 142 11.69 -1.76 -14.81
CA GLN A 142 11.18 -0.56 -15.47
C GLN A 142 10.40 -1.00 -16.70
N PRO A 143 9.09 -1.17 -16.61
CA PRO A 143 8.32 -1.64 -17.76
C PRO A 143 8.24 -0.57 -18.84
N ASN A 144 8.21 -1.00 -20.09
CA ASN A 144 8.01 -0.12 -21.22
C ASN A 144 6.50 0.05 -21.44
N LEU A 145 5.98 1.19 -21.04
CA LEU A 145 4.54 1.47 -21.09
C LEU A 145 4.12 2.13 -22.40
#